data_71439dee26422bfb5dc48c7a93f774ca
#
_entry.id   71439dee26422bfb5dc48c7a93f774ca
#
_cell.length_a   1.000
_cell.length_b   1.000
_cell.length_c   1.000
_cell.angle_alpha   90.00
_cell.angle_beta   90.00
_cell.angle_gamma   90.00
#
_symmetry.space_group_name_H-M   'P 1'
#
loop_
_entity.id
_entity.type
_entity.pdbx_description
1 polymer ?
#
loop_
_entity_poly.entity_id
_entity_poly.type
_entity_poly.pdbx_seq_one_letter_code
_entity_poly.pdbx_strand_id
1 'polypeptide(L)'
;QSAFFTQQAIAVPAFPSKQQDVDPQWKLMSDWIRDHTAEDAIIISHPWKLANFTWMTERATIAKLKLFPQTKEAIVEYYERLNDLSGGAVAKIYFGNEKLHQRKTVKAISAGFSNLNTAQVQELMTMYQSNYFLTDDSHHLDLPIVHTQAAYILYGRAYKEKN
;
A
#
# COMPACT_ATOMS: atom_id res chain seq x y z
N GLN A 1 -45.07 -1.73 -40.43
CA GLN A 1 -44.53 -2.87 -39.65
C GLN A 1 -43.41 -2.33 -38.77
N SER A 2 -43.72 -2.10 -37.48
CA SER A 2 -42.74 -1.65 -36.50
C SER A 2 -42.12 -2.87 -35.82
N ALA A 3 -40.82 -3.06 -36.02
CA ALA A 3 -40.06 -4.08 -35.33
C ALA A 3 -39.73 -3.58 -33.91
N PHE A 4 -40.31 -4.19 -32.88
CA PHE A 4 -39.95 -4.01 -31.50
C PHE A 4 -38.62 -4.71 -31.23
N PHE A 5 -37.54 -3.93 -31.06
CA PHE A 5 -36.31 -4.43 -30.44
C PHE A 5 -36.53 -4.57 -28.94
N THR A 6 -36.74 -5.77 -28.48
CA THR A 6 -36.72 -6.13 -27.07
C THR A 6 -35.25 -6.14 -26.64
N GLN A 7 -34.85 -5.11 -25.92
CA GLN A 7 -33.53 -5.02 -25.28
C GLN A 7 -33.50 -6.03 -24.13
N GLN A 8 -32.96 -7.22 -24.38
CA GLN A 8 -32.64 -8.16 -23.31
C GLN A 8 -31.50 -7.58 -22.51
N ALA A 9 -31.81 -7.12 -21.30
CA ALA A 9 -30.81 -6.76 -20.32
C ALA A 9 -29.98 -8.00 -20.01
N ILE A 10 -28.71 -8.00 -20.41
CA ILE A 10 -27.73 -9.01 -20.02
C ILE A 10 -27.56 -8.83 -18.51
N ALA A 11 -28.11 -9.74 -17.73
CA ALA A 11 -27.87 -9.80 -16.30
C ALA A 11 -26.36 -10.08 -16.08
N VAL A 12 -25.63 -9.06 -15.67
CA VAL A 12 -24.24 -9.23 -15.23
C VAL A 12 -24.30 -10.12 -14.00
N PRO A 13 -23.65 -11.29 -13.97
CA PRO A 13 -23.66 -12.14 -12.81
C PRO A 13 -23.07 -11.36 -11.64
N ALA A 14 -23.84 -11.22 -10.58
CA ALA A 14 -23.36 -10.66 -9.32
C ALA A 14 -22.22 -11.56 -8.84
N PHE A 15 -20.99 -11.07 -8.93
CA PHE A 15 -19.88 -11.74 -8.28
C PHE A 15 -20.23 -11.86 -6.80
N PRO A 16 -20.17 -13.06 -6.21
CA PRO A 16 -20.38 -13.20 -4.79
C PRO A 16 -19.30 -12.37 -4.11
N SER A 17 -19.71 -11.22 -3.57
CA SER A 17 -18.89 -10.45 -2.65
C SER A 17 -18.73 -11.34 -1.42
N LYS A 18 -17.69 -12.19 -1.38
CA LYS A 18 -17.15 -12.62 -0.11
C LYS A 18 -16.76 -11.31 0.57
N GLN A 19 -17.62 -10.82 1.43
CA GLN A 19 -17.32 -9.78 2.39
C GLN A 19 -16.14 -10.34 3.16
N GLN A 20 -14.92 -9.94 2.77
CA GLN A 20 -13.73 -10.28 3.53
C GLN A 20 -13.96 -9.63 4.87
N ASP A 21 -14.12 -10.43 5.91
CA ASP A 21 -14.18 -9.93 7.28
C ASP A 21 -12.95 -9.04 7.48
N VAL A 22 -13.20 -7.75 7.54
CA VAL A 22 -12.15 -6.77 7.75
C VAL A 22 -11.70 -6.92 9.20
N ASP A 23 -10.41 -7.10 9.42
CA ASP A 23 -9.84 -7.12 10.76
C ASP A 23 -10.37 -5.92 11.55
N PRO A 24 -11.06 -6.12 12.69
CA PRO A 24 -11.61 -5.03 13.48
C PRO A 24 -10.57 -4.01 13.91
N GLN A 25 -9.33 -4.43 14.14
CA GLN A 25 -8.23 -3.54 14.51
C GLN A 25 -7.80 -2.66 13.33
N TRP A 26 -7.76 -3.25 12.15
CA TRP A 26 -7.53 -2.49 10.91
C TRP A 26 -8.65 -1.48 10.65
N LYS A 27 -9.89 -1.86 10.91
CA LYS A 27 -11.00 -0.92 10.78
C LYS A 27 -10.83 0.30 11.69
N LEU A 28 -10.51 0.11 12.96
CA LEU A 28 -10.28 1.20 13.92
C LEU A 28 -9.10 2.10 13.48
N MET A 29 -7.98 1.51 13.04
CA MET A 29 -6.83 2.28 12.54
C MET A 29 -7.20 3.07 11.29
N SER A 30 -7.92 2.48 10.34
CA SER A 30 -8.31 3.15 9.10
C SER A 30 -9.29 4.30 9.34
N ASP A 31 -10.26 4.12 10.25
CA ASP A 31 -11.19 5.17 10.66
C ASP A 31 -10.42 6.34 11.33
N TRP A 32 -9.47 6.03 12.21
CA TRP A 32 -8.64 7.05 12.83
C TRP A 32 -7.81 7.85 11.80
N ILE A 33 -7.17 7.14 10.85
CA ILE A 33 -6.40 7.78 9.76
C ILE A 33 -7.30 8.73 8.96
N ARG A 34 -8.50 8.27 8.55
CA ARG A 34 -9.42 9.08 7.77
C ARG A 34 -9.84 10.34 8.52
N ASP A 35 -10.08 10.24 9.82
CA ASP A 35 -10.67 11.32 10.60
C ASP A 35 -9.59 12.30 11.14
N HIS A 36 -8.30 11.91 11.21
CA HIS A 36 -7.25 12.69 11.88
C HIS A 36 -6.07 13.06 10.97
N THR A 37 -6.06 12.67 9.70
CA THR A 37 -5.02 13.09 8.76
C THR A 37 -5.60 13.98 7.66
N ALA A 38 -4.77 14.81 7.03
CA ALA A 38 -5.21 15.65 5.92
C ALA A 38 -5.72 14.81 4.74
N GLU A 39 -6.71 15.30 3.99
CA GLU A 39 -7.30 14.56 2.88
C GLU A 39 -6.30 14.26 1.77
N ASP A 40 -5.32 15.14 1.56
CA ASP A 40 -4.23 15.00 0.60
C ASP A 40 -3.01 14.28 1.17
N ALA A 41 -3.09 13.75 2.39
CA ALA A 41 -1.96 13.04 2.99
C ALA A 41 -1.58 11.78 2.20
N ILE A 42 -0.29 11.61 1.99
CA ILE A 42 0.30 10.42 1.41
C ILE A 42 0.84 9.55 2.55
N ILE A 43 0.43 8.29 2.57
CA ILE A 43 0.82 7.34 3.62
C ILE A 43 1.52 6.15 2.96
N ILE A 44 2.78 5.92 3.32
CA ILE A 44 3.48 4.71 2.94
C ILE A 44 2.87 3.55 3.74
N SER A 45 2.33 2.57 3.06
CA SER A 45 1.73 1.39 3.67
C SER A 45 2.24 0.11 3.02
N HIS A 46 2.10 -1.02 3.71
CA HIS A 46 2.51 -2.31 3.17
C HIS A 46 1.77 -2.61 1.85
N PRO A 47 2.49 -2.85 0.74
CA PRO A 47 1.88 -2.90 -0.60
C PRO A 47 0.95 -4.11 -0.82
N TRP A 48 1.01 -5.13 0.04
CA TRP A 48 0.22 -6.35 -0.06
C TRP A 48 -0.78 -6.55 1.07
N LYS A 49 -0.37 -6.42 2.34
CA LYS A 49 -1.20 -6.76 3.50
C LYS A 49 -2.46 -5.90 3.62
N LEU A 50 -2.40 -4.63 3.23
CA LEU A 50 -3.49 -3.66 3.34
C LEU A 50 -4.11 -3.35 1.96
N ALA A 51 -4.60 -4.38 1.28
CA ALA A 51 -5.13 -4.27 -0.09
C ALA A 51 -6.29 -3.27 -0.22
N ASN A 52 -7.07 -3.07 0.84
CA ASN A 52 -8.20 -2.15 0.91
C ASN A 52 -7.84 -0.78 1.54
N PHE A 53 -6.54 -0.47 1.71
CA PHE A 53 -6.04 0.73 2.38
C PHE A 53 -6.72 2.01 1.88
N THR A 54 -6.62 2.30 0.58
CA THR A 54 -7.17 3.55 -0.01
C THR A 54 -8.68 3.64 0.14
N TRP A 55 -9.38 2.51 0.03
CA TRP A 55 -10.83 2.47 0.20
C TRP A 55 -11.26 2.78 1.63
N MET A 56 -10.54 2.27 2.62
CA MET A 56 -10.90 2.43 4.03
C MET A 56 -10.43 3.75 4.63
N THR A 57 -9.25 4.21 4.22
CA THR A 57 -8.66 5.44 4.77
C THR A 57 -9.00 6.69 3.96
N GLU A 58 -9.42 6.55 2.71
CA GLU A 58 -9.58 7.64 1.74
C GLU A 58 -8.28 8.45 1.55
N ARG A 59 -7.12 7.81 1.74
CA ARG A 59 -5.80 8.43 1.61
C ARG A 59 -4.99 7.75 0.51
N ALA A 60 -4.10 8.52 -0.10
CA ALA A 60 -3.18 8.02 -1.10
C ALA A 60 -2.08 7.13 -0.47
N THR A 61 -1.65 6.12 -1.20
CA THR A 61 -0.46 5.34 -0.89
C THR A 61 0.41 5.18 -2.13
N ILE A 62 1.70 4.84 -1.95
CA ILE A 62 2.70 4.87 -3.02
C ILE A 62 2.50 3.77 -4.04
N ALA A 63 2.27 2.53 -3.61
CA ALA A 63 2.04 1.40 -4.49
C ALA A 63 1.22 0.30 -3.83
N LYS A 64 0.47 -0.44 -4.65
CA LYS A 64 -0.30 -1.63 -4.25
C LYS A 64 -0.11 -2.73 -5.27
N LEU A 65 0.23 -3.93 -4.84
CA LEU A 65 0.47 -5.07 -5.74
C LEU A 65 -0.74 -5.48 -6.59
N LYS A 66 -1.96 -5.14 -6.18
CA LYS A 66 -3.19 -5.46 -6.93
C LYS A 66 -3.58 -4.42 -7.98
N LEU A 67 -2.95 -3.25 -7.99
CA LEU A 67 -3.26 -2.16 -8.93
C LEU A 67 -2.15 -2.05 -9.98
N PHE A 68 -2.16 -2.98 -10.94
CA PHE A 68 -1.17 -3.00 -12.00
C PHE A 68 -1.51 -1.94 -13.06
N PRO A 69 -0.58 -1.04 -13.38
CA PRO A 69 -0.81 0.00 -14.40
C PRO A 69 -0.85 -0.56 -15.80
N GLN A 70 -1.46 0.19 -16.73
CA GLN A 70 -1.74 -0.24 -18.09
C GLN A 70 -0.73 0.30 -19.13
N THR A 71 -0.02 1.39 -18.81
CA THR A 71 0.97 2.00 -19.73
C THR A 71 2.38 1.54 -19.39
N LYS A 72 3.26 1.50 -20.39
CA LYS A 72 4.65 1.05 -20.23
C LYS A 72 5.42 1.89 -19.20
N GLU A 73 5.27 3.20 -19.27
CA GLU A 73 5.92 4.15 -18.37
C GLU A 73 5.43 3.95 -16.92
N ALA A 74 4.13 3.84 -16.74
CA ALA A 74 3.55 3.60 -15.41
C ALA A 74 3.90 2.23 -14.84
N ILE A 75 4.13 1.21 -15.69
CA ILE A 75 4.63 -0.10 -15.26
C ILE A 75 6.04 0.03 -14.70
N VAL A 76 6.94 0.75 -15.37
CA VAL A 76 8.32 0.97 -14.89
C VAL A 76 8.30 1.69 -13.54
N GLU A 77 7.60 2.80 -13.45
CA GLU A 77 7.46 3.57 -12.19
C GLU A 77 6.87 2.73 -11.05
N TYR A 78 5.89 1.90 -11.36
CA TYR A 78 5.28 0.99 -10.40
C TYR A 78 6.29 -0.02 -9.83
N TYR A 79 7.14 -0.61 -10.68
CA TYR A 79 8.18 -1.53 -10.25
C TYR A 79 9.27 -0.83 -9.44
N GLU A 80 9.65 0.39 -9.80
CA GLU A 80 10.58 1.22 -9.03
C GLU A 80 10.04 1.46 -7.62
N ARG A 81 8.78 1.88 -7.51
CA ARG A 81 8.11 2.08 -6.21
C ARG A 81 8.07 0.81 -5.36
N LEU A 82 7.74 -0.34 -5.95
CA LEU A 82 7.77 -1.63 -5.24
C LEU A 82 9.18 -2.02 -4.80
N ASN A 83 10.19 -1.74 -5.64
CA ASN A 83 11.58 -1.99 -5.31
C ASN A 83 12.03 -1.16 -4.11
N ASP A 84 11.70 0.12 -4.10
CA ASP A 84 12.01 1.04 -3.01
C ASP A 84 11.32 0.61 -1.72
N LEU A 85 10.02 0.32 -1.77
CA LEU A 85 9.23 -0.16 -0.63
C LEU A 85 9.72 -1.51 -0.08
N SER A 86 10.45 -2.28 -0.85
CA SER A 86 10.99 -3.58 -0.46
C SER A 86 12.49 -3.57 -0.15
N GLY A 87 13.11 -2.39 -0.02
CA GLY A 87 14.54 -2.29 0.22
C GLY A 87 15.39 -2.95 -0.88
N GLY A 88 14.94 -2.87 -2.13
CA GLY A 88 15.64 -3.43 -3.29
C GLY A 88 15.35 -4.90 -3.59
N ALA A 89 14.39 -5.55 -2.91
CA ALA A 89 14.09 -6.96 -3.11
C ALA A 89 13.57 -7.29 -4.52
N VAL A 90 12.85 -6.37 -5.16
CA VAL A 90 12.31 -6.55 -6.52
C VAL A 90 13.46 -6.64 -7.54
N ALA A 91 14.42 -5.73 -7.49
CA ALA A 91 15.58 -5.75 -8.38
C ALA A 91 16.41 -7.04 -8.21
N LYS A 92 16.63 -7.50 -6.98
CA LYS A 92 17.34 -8.76 -6.70
C LYS A 92 16.66 -9.97 -7.34
N ILE A 93 15.34 -10.01 -7.35
CA ILE A 93 14.58 -11.11 -7.97
C ILE A 93 14.69 -11.03 -9.50
N TYR A 94 14.53 -9.83 -10.09
CA TYR A 94 14.56 -9.64 -11.54
C TYR A 94 15.94 -9.91 -12.15
N PHE A 95 17.01 -9.49 -11.50
CA PHE A 95 18.38 -9.69 -12.00
C PHE A 95 19.01 -11.01 -11.54
N GLY A 96 18.35 -11.73 -10.63
CA GLY A 96 18.85 -12.95 -10.01
C GLY A 96 18.57 -14.24 -10.75
N ASN A 97 18.29 -14.28 -12.05
CA ASN A 97 18.03 -15.50 -12.85
C ASN A 97 17.04 -16.52 -12.26
N GLU A 98 16.30 -16.16 -11.20
CA GLU A 98 15.30 -17.02 -10.61
C GLU A 98 13.95 -16.87 -11.37
N LYS A 99 13.35 -18.00 -11.71
CA LYS A 99 11.98 -17.99 -12.26
C LYS A 99 11.05 -17.29 -11.27
N LEU A 100 10.45 -16.19 -11.71
CA LEU A 100 9.51 -15.40 -10.95
C LEU A 100 8.27 -16.21 -10.57
N HIS A 101 8.26 -16.73 -9.35
CA HIS A 101 7.06 -17.29 -8.76
C HIS A 101 6.37 -16.19 -7.94
N GLN A 102 5.13 -15.86 -8.30
CA GLN A 102 4.34 -14.80 -7.67
C GLN A 102 4.39 -14.86 -6.12
N ARG A 103 4.31 -16.07 -5.52
CA ARG A 103 4.38 -16.24 -4.07
C ARG A 103 5.75 -15.85 -3.48
N LYS A 104 6.86 -16.17 -4.18
CA LYS A 104 8.21 -15.79 -3.75
C LYS A 104 8.40 -14.27 -3.81
N THR A 105 7.90 -13.64 -4.87
CA THR A 105 7.96 -12.18 -5.06
C THR A 105 7.19 -11.46 -3.96
N VAL A 106 5.94 -11.85 -3.68
CA VAL A 106 5.14 -11.27 -2.60
C VAL A 106 5.83 -11.44 -1.24
N LYS A 107 6.39 -12.63 -0.96
CA LYS A 107 7.10 -12.90 0.29
C LYS A 107 8.35 -12.02 0.43
N ALA A 108 9.13 -11.86 -0.64
CA ALA A 108 10.34 -11.04 -0.65
C ALA A 108 10.02 -9.55 -0.47
N ILE A 109 9.00 -9.03 -1.14
CA ILE A 109 8.53 -7.65 -0.98
C ILE A 109 8.06 -7.42 0.47
N SER A 110 7.26 -8.34 1.01
CA SER A 110 6.77 -8.23 2.39
C SER A 110 7.90 -8.25 3.41
N ALA A 111 8.86 -9.16 3.26
CA ALA A 111 10.02 -9.23 4.13
C ALA A 111 10.89 -7.97 4.00
N GLY A 112 11.11 -7.49 2.79
CA GLY A 112 11.86 -6.26 2.54
C GLY A 112 11.22 -5.05 3.20
N PHE A 113 9.90 -4.88 3.07
CA PHE A 113 9.17 -3.79 3.73
C PHE A 113 9.31 -3.85 5.26
N SER A 114 9.11 -5.01 5.86
CA SER A 114 9.20 -5.19 7.32
C SER A 114 10.63 -5.04 7.86
N ASN A 115 11.65 -5.09 7.00
CA ASN A 115 13.06 -4.92 7.36
C ASN A 115 13.62 -3.52 7.05
N LEU A 116 12.79 -2.59 6.56
CA LEU A 116 13.24 -1.21 6.35
C LEU A 116 13.65 -0.59 7.69
N ASN A 117 14.84 -0.01 7.74
CA ASN A 117 15.28 0.71 8.92
C ASN A 117 14.81 2.17 8.91
N THR A 118 14.99 2.87 10.03
CA THR A 118 14.56 4.27 10.20
C THR A 118 15.10 5.19 9.09
N ALA A 119 16.39 5.06 8.73
CA ALA A 119 17.00 5.91 7.71
C ALA A 119 16.37 5.67 6.32
N GLN A 120 16.14 4.42 5.96
CA GLN A 120 15.47 4.05 4.69
C GLN A 120 14.03 4.57 4.64
N VAL A 121 13.29 4.47 5.75
CA VAL A 121 11.93 5.01 5.82
C VAL A 121 11.92 6.53 5.70
N GLN A 122 12.84 7.24 6.34
CA GLN A 122 12.97 8.69 6.20
C GLN A 122 13.31 9.11 4.77
N GLU A 123 14.17 8.36 4.10
CA GLU A 123 14.51 8.58 2.68
C GLU A 123 13.27 8.39 1.80
N LEU A 124 12.53 7.30 1.98
CA LEU A 124 11.27 7.05 1.27
C LEU A 124 10.23 8.14 1.51
N MET A 125 10.04 8.55 2.77
CA MET A 125 9.12 9.63 3.11
C MET A 125 9.52 10.96 2.44
N THR A 126 10.81 11.19 2.26
CA THR A 126 11.33 12.39 1.57
C THR A 126 11.13 12.28 0.06
N MET A 127 11.51 11.16 -0.54
CA MET A 127 11.42 10.89 -1.97
C MET A 127 9.97 10.97 -2.48
N TYR A 128 9.05 10.38 -1.75
CA TYR A 128 7.63 10.32 -2.12
C TYR A 128 6.78 11.43 -1.49
N GLN A 129 7.40 12.38 -0.80
CA GLN A 129 6.71 13.46 -0.07
C GLN A 129 5.61 12.93 0.86
N SER A 130 5.83 11.75 1.42
CA SER A 130 4.87 11.10 2.30
C SER A 130 4.83 11.77 3.68
N ASN A 131 3.65 11.88 4.24
CA ASN A 131 3.42 12.45 5.56
C ASN A 131 3.61 11.41 6.67
N TYR A 132 3.25 10.15 6.36
CA TYR A 132 3.18 9.08 7.35
C TYR A 132 3.71 7.76 6.78
N PHE A 133 4.14 6.88 7.71
CA PHE A 133 4.50 5.51 7.46
C PHE A 133 3.70 4.58 8.37
N LEU A 134 2.91 3.69 7.77
CA LEU A 134 2.07 2.73 8.48
C LEU A 134 2.68 1.33 8.41
N THR A 135 2.85 0.72 9.55
CA THR A 135 3.38 -0.65 9.66
C THR A 135 2.73 -1.42 10.81
N ASP A 136 3.12 -2.67 10.99
CA ASP A 136 2.69 -3.49 12.13
C ASP A 136 3.55 -3.22 13.39
N ASP A 137 3.06 -3.66 14.54
CA ASP A 137 3.66 -3.43 15.84
C ASP A 137 5.00 -4.17 16.07
N SER A 138 5.36 -5.10 15.17
CA SER A 138 6.67 -5.76 15.20
C SER A 138 7.80 -4.94 14.57
N HIS A 139 7.45 -3.90 13.80
CA HIS A 139 8.38 -3.07 13.05
C HIS A 139 8.64 -1.74 13.77
N HIS A 140 9.63 -1.75 14.67
CA HIS A 140 10.00 -0.58 15.48
C HIS A 140 10.99 0.33 14.74
N LEU A 141 10.63 1.62 14.65
CA LEU A 141 11.43 2.68 14.02
C LEU A 141 11.66 3.81 15.01
N ASP A 142 12.81 4.45 14.91
CA ASP A 142 13.11 5.67 15.65
C ASP A 142 12.52 6.89 14.93
N LEU A 143 11.19 6.95 14.91
CA LEU A 143 10.38 7.99 14.30
C LEU A 143 9.26 8.41 15.26
N PRO A 144 8.75 9.65 15.17
CA PRO A 144 7.63 10.07 15.98
C PRO A 144 6.40 9.17 15.75
N ILE A 145 5.89 8.58 16.83
CA ILE A 145 4.64 7.81 16.77
C ILE A 145 3.48 8.80 16.81
N VAL A 146 2.64 8.76 15.79
CA VAL A 146 1.43 9.60 15.67
C VAL A 146 0.23 8.90 16.28
N HIS A 147 0.09 7.59 16.00
CA HIS A 147 -0.99 6.78 16.55
C HIS A 147 -0.63 5.30 16.59
N THR A 148 -1.18 4.60 17.56
CA THR A 148 -1.09 3.14 17.66
C THR A 148 -2.47 2.54 17.84
N GLN A 149 -2.76 1.48 17.13
CA GLN A 149 -4.01 0.74 17.26
C GLN A 149 -3.72 -0.76 17.19
N ALA A 150 -3.69 -1.42 18.35
CA ALA A 150 -3.36 -2.85 18.50
C ALA A 150 -2.10 -3.24 17.68
N ALA A 151 -2.29 -3.99 16.59
CA ALA A 151 -1.20 -4.49 15.76
C ALA A 151 -0.64 -3.47 14.73
N TYR A 152 -1.02 -2.19 14.82
CA TYR A 152 -0.61 -1.16 13.85
C TYR A 152 0.03 0.05 14.52
N ILE A 153 1.07 0.59 13.88
CA ILE A 153 1.73 1.83 14.28
C ILE A 153 1.78 2.77 13.09
N LEU A 154 1.34 4.01 13.31
CA LEU A 154 1.45 5.11 12.36
C LEU A 154 2.56 6.03 12.83
N TYR A 155 3.65 6.10 12.06
CA TYR A 155 4.76 7.01 12.28
C TYR A 155 4.59 8.28 11.47
N GLY A 156 4.96 9.41 12.06
CA GLY A 156 5.06 10.70 11.39
C GLY A 156 6.46 10.97 10.88
N ARG A 157 6.58 12.03 10.07
CA ARG A 157 7.87 12.52 9.59
C ARG A 157 8.65 13.14 10.74
N ALA A 158 9.92 12.79 10.88
CA ALA A 158 10.81 13.53 11.79
C ALA A 158 11.02 14.94 11.20
N TYR A 159 10.67 15.96 11.94
CA TYR A 159 11.01 17.34 11.59
C TYR A 159 12.52 17.51 11.78
N LYS A 160 13.25 17.81 10.69
CA LYS A 160 14.58 18.39 10.86
C LYS A 160 14.38 19.80 11.36
N GLU A 161 14.77 20.06 12.59
CA GLU A 161 14.92 21.45 13.04
C GLU A 161 15.88 22.13 12.05
N LYS A 162 15.41 23.23 11.44
CA LYS A 162 16.28 24.08 10.64
C LYS A 162 17.20 24.79 11.62
N ASN A 163 18.44 24.31 11.72
CA ASN A 163 19.54 25.10 12.29
C ASN A 163 19.85 26.30 11.39
#